data_5bd7ea9ce70b6261de2dfb67502df452
#
_entry.id   5bd7ea9ce70b6261de2dfb67502df452
#
_cell.length_a   1.000
_cell.length_b   1.000
_cell.length_c   1.000
_cell.angle_alpha   90.00
_cell.angle_beta   90.00
_cell.angle_gamma   90.00
#
_symmetry.space_group_name_H-M   'P 1'
#
loop_
_entity.id
_entity.type
_entity.pdbx_description
1 polymer ?
#
loop_
_entity_poly.entity_id
_entity_poly.type
_entity_poly.pdbx_seq_one_letter_code
_entity_poly.pdbx_strand_id
1 'polypeptide(L)'
;TIGDFERLRGIGCLLVDTTCGSVLNVWKRVESYARDGFTAIIHGKHWHEETKATASQVMKYPQGRYLVVFNMEEARLVCDFIERGTDTTALRERLATATSPGFDFERDLVRVGIANQTTMLSGESLAIAEEVRRSMVRRYGDQADGHFRSFDTICSATQERQDAVVALLEEPLDVMVVVGGYNSSNTCHLAALVH
;
A
#
# COMPACT_ATOMS: atom_id res chain seq x y z
N THR A 1 -3.71 -3.54 14.85
CA THR A 1 -3.26 -4.83 14.25
C THR A 1 -4.06 -6.00 14.81
N ILE A 2 -3.96 -7.18 14.18
CA ILE A 2 -4.62 -8.41 14.68
C ILE A 2 -4.13 -8.75 16.08
N GLY A 3 -2.82 -8.67 16.33
CA GLY A 3 -2.24 -8.94 17.64
C GLY A 3 -2.78 -8.02 18.74
N ASP A 4 -3.11 -6.77 18.43
CA ASP A 4 -3.75 -5.86 19.40
C ASP A 4 -5.17 -6.31 19.73
N PHE A 5 -5.95 -6.75 18.75
CA PHE A 5 -7.28 -7.31 18.98
C PHE A 5 -7.24 -8.56 19.86
N GLU A 6 -6.32 -9.47 19.59
CA GLU A 6 -6.14 -10.69 20.39
C GLU A 6 -5.74 -10.36 21.84
N ARG A 7 -4.80 -9.43 22.01
CA ARG A 7 -4.37 -8.97 23.34
C ARG A 7 -5.51 -8.35 24.13
N LEU A 8 -6.29 -7.44 23.50
CA LEU A 8 -7.42 -6.78 24.16
C LEU A 8 -8.54 -7.76 24.53
N ARG A 9 -8.83 -8.72 23.65
CA ARG A 9 -9.77 -9.81 23.96
C ARG A 9 -9.28 -10.66 25.14
N GLY A 10 -7.98 -10.98 25.16
CA GLY A 10 -7.37 -11.79 26.22
C GLY A 10 -7.45 -11.17 27.61
N ILE A 11 -7.53 -9.83 27.72
CA ILE A 11 -7.73 -9.12 28.99
C ILE A 11 -9.21 -8.77 29.27
N GLY A 12 -10.14 -9.32 28.49
CA GLY A 12 -11.58 -9.19 28.71
C GLY A 12 -12.22 -7.89 28.21
N CYS A 13 -11.56 -7.14 27.32
CA CYS A 13 -12.14 -5.93 26.73
C CYS A 13 -13.30 -6.27 25.79
N LEU A 14 -14.40 -5.49 25.86
CA LEU A 14 -15.41 -5.47 24.81
C LEU A 14 -14.88 -4.64 23.63
N LEU A 15 -14.73 -5.27 22.47
CA LEU A 15 -14.22 -4.62 21.26
C LEU A 15 -15.38 -4.21 20.36
N VAL A 16 -15.42 -2.93 20.00
CA VAL A 16 -16.30 -2.38 18.96
C VAL A 16 -15.42 -1.94 17.80
N ASP A 17 -15.44 -2.71 16.70
CA ASP A 17 -14.68 -2.41 15.51
C ASP A 17 -15.42 -1.38 14.63
N THR A 18 -14.84 -0.20 14.49
CA THR A 18 -15.36 0.90 13.69
C THR A 18 -14.57 1.10 12.38
N THR A 19 -13.82 0.08 11.95
CA THR A 19 -13.06 0.13 10.69
C THR A 19 -14.00 0.36 9.51
N CYS A 20 -13.72 1.39 8.70
CA CYS A 20 -14.57 1.74 7.57
C CYS A 20 -14.51 0.70 6.44
N GLY A 21 -15.52 0.69 5.56
CA GLY A 21 -15.64 -0.26 4.46
C GLY A 21 -14.48 -0.21 3.47
N SER A 22 -13.89 0.97 3.23
CA SER A 22 -12.72 1.11 2.34
C SER A 22 -11.50 0.33 2.86
N VAL A 23 -11.16 0.49 4.14
CA VAL A 23 -10.07 -0.26 4.77
C VAL A 23 -10.38 -1.76 4.80
N LEU A 24 -11.62 -2.15 5.12
CA LEU A 24 -12.03 -3.56 5.07
C LEU A 24 -11.89 -4.17 3.67
N ASN A 25 -12.13 -3.40 2.61
CA ASN A 25 -11.90 -3.85 1.24
C ASN A 25 -10.42 -4.11 0.97
N VAL A 26 -9.53 -3.20 1.38
CA VAL A 26 -8.07 -3.41 1.28
C VAL A 26 -7.68 -4.70 2.01
N TRP A 27 -8.16 -4.90 3.24
CA TRP A 27 -7.87 -6.12 4.03
C TRP A 27 -8.29 -7.39 3.31
N LYS A 28 -9.52 -7.44 2.78
CA LYS A 28 -10.01 -8.60 1.99
C LYS A 28 -9.11 -8.89 0.78
N ARG A 29 -8.58 -7.86 0.14
CA ARG A 29 -7.68 -8.02 -1.02
C ARG A 29 -6.34 -8.62 -0.62
N VAL A 30 -5.67 -8.05 0.39
CA VAL A 30 -4.38 -8.57 0.84
C VAL A 30 -4.49 -9.96 1.47
N GLU A 31 -5.60 -10.28 2.14
CA GLU A 31 -5.91 -11.65 2.59
C GLU A 31 -6.05 -12.62 1.41
N SER A 32 -6.76 -12.20 0.35
CA SER A 32 -6.87 -12.99 -0.88
C SER A 32 -5.50 -13.24 -1.52
N TYR A 33 -4.64 -12.21 -1.57
CA TYR A 33 -3.27 -12.36 -2.06
C TYR A 33 -2.50 -13.41 -1.25
N ALA A 34 -2.47 -13.26 0.07
CA ALA A 34 -1.75 -14.17 0.95
C ALA A 34 -2.26 -15.61 0.85
N ARG A 35 -3.59 -15.81 0.81
CA ARG A 35 -4.21 -17.13 0.63
C ARG A 35 -3.80 -17.79 -0.68
N ASP A 36 -3.75 -17.02 -1.75
CA ASP A 36 -3.48 -17.50 -3.10
C ASP A 36 -1.98 -17.52 -3.45
N GLY A 37 -1.09 -17.25 -2.48
CA GLY A 37 0.36 -17.30 -2.64
C GLY A 37 0.94 -16.12 -3.43
N PHE A 38 0.29 -14.95 -3.36
CA PHE A 38 0.83 -13.69 -3.86
C PHE A 38 1.42 -12.87 -2.71
N THR A 39 2.50 -12.20 -2.97
CA THR A 39 3.02 -11.16 -2.07
C THR A 39 2.20 -9.88 -2.22
N ALA A 40 1.78 -9.30 -1.10
CA ALA A 40 1.13 -8.00 -1.11
C ALA A 40 2.18 -6.88 -1.17
N ILE A 41 2.26 -6.15 -2.28
CA ILE A 41 2.98 -4.88 -2.35
C ILE A 41 1.99 -3.78 -1.95
N ILE A 42 2.28 -3.09 -0.85
CA ILE A 42 1.39 -2.08 -0.25
C ILE A 42 2.02 -0.70 -0.46
N HIS A 43 1.40 0.15 -1.27
CA HIS A 43 1.78 1.55 -1.37
C HIS A 43 1.31 2.29 -0.11
N GLY A 44 2.24 2.78 0.69
CA GLY A 44 1.92 3.45 1.95
C GLY A 44 3.14 3.71 2.83
N LYS A 45 2.88 4.31 3.98
CA LYS A 45 3.90 4.54 5.01
C LYS A 45 3.99 3.31 5.90
N HIS A 46 5.11 2.57 5.89
CA HIS A 46 5.26 1.33 6.67
C HIS A 46 5.09 1.54 8.19
N TRP A 47 5.30 2.77 8.68
CA TRP A 47 5.10 3.15 10.09
C TRP A 47 3.68 3.59 10.43
N HIS A 48 2.80 3.80 9.44
CA HIS A 48 1.43 4.24 9.65
C HIS A 48 0.55 3.10 10.15
N GLU A 49 -0.36 3.37 11.10
CA GLU A 49 -1.17 2.34 11.75
C GLU A 49 -2.09 1.58 10.77
N GLU A 50 -2.64 2.26 9.76
CA GLU A 50 -3.44 1.62 8.70
C GLU A 50 -2.60 0.61 7.91
N THR A 51 -1.37 0.98 7.53
CA THR A 51 -0.46 0.10 6.78
C THR A 51 -0.05 -1.10 7.63
N LYS A 52 0.28 -0.88 8.91
CA LYS A 52 0.58 -1.97 9.86
C LYS A 52 -0.62 -2.90 10.04
N ALA A 53 -1.83 -2.34 10.15
CA ALA A 53 -3.05 -3.14 10.27
C ALA A 53 -3.27 -3.97 9.01
N THR A 54 -3.10 -3.39 7.81
CA THR A 54 -3.21 -4.08 6.53
C THR A 54 -2.15 -5.19 6.40
N ALA A 55 -0.89 -4.91 6.71
CA ALA A 55 0.19 -5.90 6.71
C ALA A 55 -0.10 -7.06 7.68
N SER A 56 -0.70 -6.78 8.85
CA SER A 56 -1.10 -7.82 9.80
C SER A 56 -2.15 -8.78 9.27
N GLN A 57 -3.01 -8.36 8.32
CA GLN A 57 -3.97 -9.26 7.68
C GLN A 57 -3.27 -10.28 6.77
N VAL A 58 -2.21 -9.87 6.08
CA VAL A 58 -1.38 -10.79 5.27
C VAL A 58 -0.78 -11.88 6.15
N MET A 59 -0.33 -11.50 7.36
CA MET A 59 0.34 -12.41 8.31
C MET A 59 -0.59 -13.41 9.01
N LYS A 60 -1.91 -13.39 8.76
CA LYS A 60 -2.82 -14.47 9.15
C LYS A 60 -2.47 -15.81 8.48
N TYR A 61 -1.82 -15.76 7.34
CA TYR A 61 -1.47 -16.92 6.54
C TYR A 61 0.01 -17.22 6.69
N PRO A 62 0.41 -18.47 7.01
CA PRO A 62 1.83 -18.84 7.21
C PRO A 62 2.72 -18.51 6.01
N GLN A 63 2.17 -18.62 4.79
CA GLN A 63 2.84 -18.28 3.54
C GLN A 63 2.72 -16.79 3.17
N GLY A 64 1.93 -16.00 3.91
CA GLY A 64 1.70 -14.59 3.62
C GLY A 64 3.00 -13.79 3.61
N ARG A 65 3.19 -12.99 2.58
CA ARG A 65 4.34 -12.09 2.44
C ARG A 65 3.85 -10.70 2.02
N TYR A 66 4.49 -9.68 2.58
CA TYR A 66 4.22 -8.31 2.18
C TYR A 66 5.51 -7.51 2.04
N LEU A 67 5.42 -6.49 1.23
CA LEU A 67 6.40 -5.45 1.03
C LEU A 67 5.67 -4.11 0.98
N VAL A 68 6.14 -3.11 1.72
CA VAL A 68 5.60 -1.75 1.67
C VAL A 68 6.53 -0.88 0.85
N VAL A 69 5.99 -0.13 -0.09
CA VAL A 69 6.69 0.91 -0.86
C VAL A 69 6.07 2.26 -0.54
N PHE A 70 6.90 3.24 -0.23
CA PHE A 70 6.41 4.56 0.18
C PHE A 70 6.11 5.47 -1.01
N ASN A 71 6.84 5.37 -2.08
CA ASN A 71 6.75 6.24 -3.25
C ASN A 71 7.19 5.53 -4.53
N MET A 72 7.09 6.24 -5.66
CA MET A 72 7.49 5.74 -6.96
C MET A 72 8.98 5.36 -7.04
N GLU A 73 9.87 6.03 -6.32
CA GLU A 73 11.29 5.70 -6.30
C GLU A 73 11.52 4.29 -5.74
N GLU A 74 10.91 3.99 -4.58
CA GLU A 74 10.99 2.65 -3.97
C GLU A 74 10.30 1.58 -4.83
N ALA A 75 9.17 1.93 -5.46
CA ALA A 75 8.50 1.03 -6.39
C ALA A 75 9.37 0.66 -7.58
N ARG A 76 10.11 1.62 -8.15
CA ARG A 76 11.04 1.38 -9.27
C ARG A 76 12.21 0.48 -8.87
N LEU A 77 12.75 0.61 -7.67
CA LEU A 77 13.78 -0.32 -7.18
C LEU A 77 13.26 -1.77 -7.15
N VAL A 78 12.02 -1.97 -6.70
CA VAL A 78 11.36 -3.28 -6.72
C VAL A 78 11.15 -3.76 -8.15
N CYS A 79 10.70 -2.89 -9.06
CA CYS A 79 10.50 -3.20 -10.48
C CYS A 79 11.81 -3.60 -11.17
N ASP A 80 12.88 -2.84 -10.96
CA ASP A 80 14.21 -3.15 -11.50
C ASP A 80 14.70 -4.53 -11.05
N PHE A 81 14.46 -4.86 -9.78
CA PHE A 81 14.76 -6.21 -9.27
C PHE A 81 13.89 -7.28 -9.92
N ILE A 82 12.57 -7.04 -10.05
CA ILE A 82 11.66 -7.98 -10.72
C ILE A 82 12.13 -8.28 -12.14
N GLU A 83 12.57 -7.26 -12.89
CA GLU A 83 12.97 -7.41 -14.29
C GLU A 83 14.34 -8.04 -14.50
N ARG A 84 15.31 -7.66 -13.69
CA ARG A 84 16.74 -7.92 -13.94
C ARG A 84 17.41 -8.81 -12.90
N GLY A 85 16.79 -9.02 -11.73
CA GLY A 85 17.40 -9.74 -10.62
C GLY A 85 18.68 -9.06 -10.12
N THR A 86 18.75 -7.72 -10.23
CA THR A 86 19.94 -6.93 -9.88
C THR A 86 20.22 -6.91 -8.38
N ASP A 87 21.38 -6.38 -8.00
CA ASP A 87 21.90 -6.30 -6.64
C ASP A 87 20.81 -5.99 -5.59
N THR A 88 20.57 -6.97 -4.73
CA THR A 88 19.58 -6.87 -3.66
C THR A 88 20.05 -6.02 -2.47
N THR A 89 21.31 -5.58 -2.44
CA THR A 89 21.90 -4.92 -1.27
C THR A 89 21.21 -3.57 -1.01
N ALA A 90 21.17 -2.69 -2.01
CA ALA A 90 20.49 -1.40 -1.90
C ALA A 90 18.99 -1.54 -1.63
N LEU A 91 18.35 -2.52 -2.27
CA LEU A 91 16.93 -2.82 -2.09
C LEU A 91 16.66 -3.32 -0.65
N ARG A 92 17.50 -4.23 -0.13
CA ARG A 92 17.40 -4.74 1.23
C ARG A 92 17.64 -3.66 2.28
N GLU A 93 18.64 -2.80 2.09
CA GLU A 93 18.91 -1.68 2.99
C GLU A 93 17.74 -0.69 3.02
N ARG A 94 17.24 -0.30 1.84
CA ARG A 94 16.14 0.68 1.72
C ARG A 94 14.83 0.17 2.31
N LEU A 95 14.51 -1.11 2.12
CA LEU A 95 13.24 -1.71 2.48
C LEU A 95 13.32 -2.64 3.70
N ALA A 96 14.42 -2.63 4.47
CA ALA A 96 14.66 -3.53 5.59
C ALA A 96 13.53 -3.56 6.63
N THR A 97 12.91 -2.41 6.91
CA THR A 97 11.81 -2.28 7.88
C THR A 97 10.42 -2.34 7.25
N ALA A 98 10.36 -2.49 5.92
CA ALA A 98 9.14 -2.41 5.14
C ALA A 98 8.67 -3.77 4.60
N THR A 99 9.30 -4.87 5.03
CA THR A 99 8.99 -6.23 4.57
C THR A 99 8.48 -7.11 5.71
N SER A 100 7.76 -8.18 5.36
CA SER A 100 7.38 -9.23 6.31
C SER A 100 8.62 -9.99 6.83
N PRO A 101 8.56 -10.55 8.05
CA PRO A 101 9.64 -11.39 8.57
C PRO A 101 10.00 -12.54 7.62
N GLY A 102 11.29 -12.74 7.37
CA GLY A 102 11.78 -13.79 6.48
C GLY A 102 11.47 -13.57 4.99
N PHE A 103 11.22 -12.32 4.61
CA PHE A 103 11.01 -11.93 3.21
C PHE A 103 12.27 -12.20 2.38
N ASP A 104 12.07 -12.83 1.22
CA ASP A 104 13.11 -13.11 0.24
C ASP A 104 12.69 -12.54 -1.12
N PHE A 105 13.49 -11.61 -1.65
CA PHE A 105 13.15 -10.90 -2.88
C PHE A 105 13.06 -11.81 -4.10
N GLU A 106 13.90 -12.84 -4.20
CA GLU A 106 13.90 -13.77 -5.32
C GLU A 106 12.67 -14.67 -5.32
N ARG A 107 12.33 -15.20 -4.14
CA ARG A 107 11.20 -16.10 -3.95
C ARG A 107 9.86 -15.36 -3.93
N ASP A 108 9.82 -14.23 -3.20
CA ASP A 108 8.55 -13.61 -2.81
C ASP A 108 8.05 -12.57 -3.83
N LEU A 109 8.88 -12.12 -4.79
CA LEU A 109 8.49 -11.22 -5.88
C LEU A 109 8.13 -11.94 -7.20
N VAL A 110 7.91 -13.24 -7.15
CA VAL A 110 7.48 -14.02 -8.33
C VAL A 110 6.00 -13.78 -8.65
N ARG A 111 5.16 -13.64 -7.64
CA ARG A 111 3.72 -13.36 -7.78
C ARG A 111 3.34 -12.24 -6.83
N VAL A 112 2.84 -11.14 -7.38
CA VAL A 112 2.58 -9.93 -6.57
C VAL A 112 1.17 -9.40 -6.77
N GLY A 113 0.60 -8.86 -5.71
CA GLY A 113 -0.67 -8.15 -5.73
C GLY A 113 -0.50 -6.76 -5.13
N ILE A 114 -1.07 -5.73 -5.79
CA ILE A 114 -0.96 -4.35 -5.34
C ILE A 114 -2.13 -3.98 -4.44
N ALA A 115 -1.83 -3.29 -3.36
CA ALA A 115 -2.77 -2.62 -2.47
C ALA A 115 -2.20 -1.27 -2.06
N ASN A 116 -3.00 -0.39 -1.46
CA ASN A 116 -2.54 0.91 -0.97
C ASN A 116 -3.16 1.25 0.38
N GLN A 117 -2.46 2.05 1.14
CA GLN A 117 -3.03 2.79 2.26
C GLN A 117 -4.09 3.74 1.72
N THR A 118 -5.30 3.72 2.27
CA THR A 118 -6.48 4.39 1.69
C THR A 118 -6.38 5.91 1.64
N THR A 119 -5.42 6.49 2.34
CA THR A 119 -5.17 7.94 2.42
C THR A 119 -3.96 8.42 1.60
N MET A 120 -3.37 7.56 0.77
CA MET A 120 -2.32 7.96 -0.18
C MET A 120 -2.91 8.77 -1.36
N LEU A 121 -2.05 9.46 -2.09
CA LEU A 121 -2.43 10.12 -3.34
C LEU A 121 -2.83 9.07 -4.37
N SER A 122 -4.04 9.18 -4.90
CA SER A 122 -4.59 8.20 -5.82
C SER A 122 -3.80 8.11 -7.13
N GLY A 123 -3.42 9.25 -7.68
CA GLY A 123 -2.61 9.29 -8.91
C GLY A 123 -1.28 8.55 -8.76
N GLU A 124 -0.60 8.71 -7.63
CA GLU A 124 0.65 8.00 -7.35
C GLU A 124 0.41 6.51 -7.14
N SER A 125 -0.66 6.14 -6.40
CA SER A 125 -1.02 4.73 -6.18
C SER A 125 -1.29 4.00 -7.49
N LEU A 126 -2.04 4.61 -8.40
CA LEU A 126 -2.33 4.06 -9.72
C LEU A 126 -1.07 3.98 -10.60
N ALA A 127 -0.23 5.00 -10.56
CA ALA A 127 1.04 5.01 -11.30
C ALA A 127 1.99 3.91 -10.82
N ILE A 128 2.09 3.67 -9.51
CA ILE A 128 2.88 2.58 -8.92
C ILE A 128 2.31 1.23 -9.34
N ALA A 129 0.99 1.04 -9.25
CA ALA A 129 0.35 -0.20 -9.67
C ALA A 129 0.61 -0.53 -11.14
N GLU A 130 0.54 0.49 -12.00
CA GLU A 130 0.82 0.35 -13.43
C GLU A 130 2.30 0.06 -13.72
N GLU A 131 3.24 0.69 -12.98
CA GLU A 131 4.66 0.43 -13.15
C GLU A 131 5.02 -1.01 -12.76
N VAL A 132 4.50 -1.50 -11.62
CA VAL A 132 4.67 -2.90 -11.23
C VAL A 132 4.04 -3.84 -12.25
N ARG A 133 2.84 -3.53 -12.78
CA ARG A 133 2.20 -4.33 -13.83
C ARG A 133 3.09 -4.43 -15.07
N ARG A 134 3.64 -3.30 -15.53
CA ARG A 134 4.55 -3.27 -16.68
C ARG A 134 5.81 -4.09 -16.46
N SER A 135 6.37 -4.01 -15.27
CA SER A 135 7.54 -4.80 -14.85
C SER A 135 7.24 -6.31 -14.91
N MET A 136 6.07 -6.72 -14.39
CA MET A 136 5.64 -8.12 -14.47
C MET A 136 5.41 -8.58 -15.92
N VAL A 137 4.85 -7.71 -16.78
CA VAL A 137 4.70 -8.01 -18.20
C VAL A 137 6.06 -8.13 -18.90
N ARG A 138 7.02 -7.24 -18.59
CA ARG A 138 8.38 -7.34 -19.15
C ARG A 138 9.07 -8.63 -18.73
N ARG A 139 8.84 -9.12 -17.52
CA ARG A 139 9.44 -10.37 -17.01
C ARG A 139 8.75 -11.63 -17.53
N TYR A 140 7.42 -11.66 -17.56
CA TYR A 140 6.63 -12.88 -17.77
C TYR A 140 5.85 -12.92 -19.09
N GLY A 141 5.85 -11.82 -19.87
CA GLY A 141 5.13 -11.75 -21.15
C GLY A 141 3.65 -12.10 -20.99
N ASP A 142 3.18 -13.00 -21.84
CA ASP A 142 1.78 -13.45 -21.85
C ASP A 142 1.33 -14.19 -20.56
N GLN A 143 2.27 -14.60 -19.72
CA GLN A 143 1.97 -15.26 -18.45
C GLN A 143 1.79 -14.27 -17.29
N ALA A 144 1.94 -12.96 -17.51
CA ALA A 144 1.91 -11.92 -16.48
C ALA A 144 0.62 -11.94 -15.65
N ASP A 145 -0.53 -12.28 -16.23
CA ASP A 145 -1.82 -12.36 -15.52
C ASP A 145 -1.83 -13.42 -14.41
N GLY A 146 -1.01 -14.45 -14.53
CA GLY A 146 -0.80 -15.45 -13.48
C GLY A 146 0.10 -14.97 -12.34
N HIS A 147 0.83 -13.88 -12.55
CA HIS A 147 1.85 -13.36 -11.65
C HIS A 147 1.52 -11.99 -11.04
N PHE A 148 0.50 -11.30 -11.56
CA PHE A 148 0.12 -9.97 -11.13
C PHE A 148 -1.38 -9.86 -10.83
N ARG A 149 -1.70 -9.16 -9.73
CA ARG A 149 -3.06 -8.75 -9.37
C ARG A 149 -3.07 -7.30 -8.92
N SER A 150 -4.07 -6.56 -9.36
CA SER A 150 -4.34 -5.21 -8.88
C SER A 150 -5.83 -5.02 -8.72
N PHE A 151 -6.22 -4.32 -7.67
CA PHE A 151 -7.59 -3.87 -7.45
C PHE A 151 -7.53 -2.40 -7.06
N ASP A 152 -8.48 -1.64 -7.53
CA ASP A 152 -8.68 -0.28 -7.05
C ASP A 152 -9.11 -0.33 -5.58
N THR A 153 -8.23 0.14 -4.70
CA THR A 153 -8.44 0.18 -3.25
C THR A 153 -8.44 1.61 -2.72
N ILE A 154 -8.52 2.60 -3.61
CA ILE A 154 -8.56 4.02 -3.24
C ILE A 154 -9.91 4.31 -2.57
N CYS A 155 -9.86 5.04 -1.46
CA CYS A 155 -11.06 5.50 -0.79
C CYS A 155 -11.72 6.63 -1.59
N SER A 156 -12.97 6.45 -2.04
CA SER A 156 -13.70 7.46 -2.81
C SER A 156 -13.74 8.81 -2.08
N ALA A 157 -13.97 8.80 -0.76
CA ALA A 157 -13.98 10.02 0.04
C ALA A 157 -12.60 10.73 0.09
N THR A 158 -11.50 9.98 -0.01
CA THR A 158 -10.16 10.56 -0.13
C THR A 158 -9.96 11.15 -1.53
N GLN A 159 -10.36 10.43 -2.57
CA GLN A 159 -10.31 10.89 -3.95
C GLN A 159 -11.12 12.17 -4.16
N GLU A 160 -12.39 12.18 -3.75
CA GLU A 160 -13.27 13.34 -3.86
C GLU A 160 -12.68 14.60 -3.22
N ARG A 161 -12.00 14.46 -2.08
CA ARG A 161 -11.31 15.60 -1.42
C ARG A 161 -10.10 16.08 -2.21
N GLN A 162 -9.31 15.16 -2.77
CA GLN A 162 -8.17 15.51 -3.61
C GLN A 162 -8.64 16.22 -4.89
N ASP A 163 -9.66 15.69 -5.55
CA ASP A 163 -10.24 16.27 -6.76
C ASP A 163 -10.83 17.66 -6.49
N ALA A 164 -11.51 17.84 -5.36
CA ALA A 164 -12.06 19.13 -4.95
C ALA A 164 -10.96 20.19 -4.72
N VAL A 165 -9.81 19.80 -4.14
CA VAL A 165 -8.66 20.71 -3.97
C VAL A 165 -8.08 21.07 -5.33
N VAL A 166 -7.89 20.09 -6.22
CA VAL A 166 -7.37 20.35 -7.58
C VAL A 166 -8.29 21.30 -8.33
N ALA A 167 -9.61 21.07 -8.30
CA ALA A 167 -10.57 21.94 -8.95
C ALA A 167 -10.57 23.37 -8.34
N LEU A 168 -10.41 23.48 -7.01
CA LEU A 168 -10.33 24.78 -6.34
C LEU A 168 -9.06 25.57 -6.71
N LEU A 169 -7.96 24.88 -7.03
CA LEU A 169 -6.71 25.52 -7.46
C LEU A 169 -6.79 26.13 -8.87
N GLU A 170 -7.83 25.78 -9.66
CA GLU A 170 -8.09 26.42 -10.96
C GLU A 170 -8.74 27.81 -10.80
N GLU A 171 -9.27 28.13 -9.62
CA GLU A 171 -9.86 29.42 -9.31
C GLU A 171 -8.79 30.43 -8.82
N PRO A 172 -8.98 31.75 -9.06
CA PRO A 172 -8.06 32.75 -8.54
C PRO A 172 -8.19 32.87 -7.01
N LEU A 173 -7.22 32.32 -6.28
CA LEU A 173 -7.19 32.29 -4.83
C LEU A 173 -5.99 33.09 -4.31
N ASP A 174 -6.24 33.99 -3.33
CA ASP A 174 -5.16 34.70 -2.61
C ASP A 174 -4.53 33.81 -1.52
N VAL A 175 -5.33 32.96 -0.88
CA VAL A 175 -4.90 32.09 0.22
C VAL A 175 -5.75 30.82 0.24
N MET A 176 -5.11 29.67 0.45
CA MET A 176 -5.77 28.42 0.78
C MET A 176 -5.35 27.94 2.16
N VAL A 177 -6.31 27.58 3.02
CA VAL A 177 -6.06 27.07 4.37
C VAL A 177 -6.51 25.62 4.47
N VAL A 178 -5.57 24.71 4.73
CA VAL A 178 -5.85 23.29 4.98
C VAL A 178 -5.87 23.05 6.49
N VAL A 179 -7.02 22.61 7.01
CA VAL A 179 -7.21 22.36 8.45
C VAL A 179 -7.32 20.85 8.70
N GLY A 180 -6.51 20.34 9.63
CA GLY A 180 -6.58 18.92 10.02
C GLY A 180 -5.54 18.53 11.06
N GLY A 181 -5.51 17.25 11.42
CA GLY A 181 -4.56 16.71 12.41
C GLY A 181 -3.14 16.65 11.87
N TYR A 182 -2.16 16.94 12.71
CA TYR A 182 -0.74 16.93 12.36
C TYR A 182 -0.27 15.57 11.78
N ASN A 183 -0.77 14.45 12.36
CA ASN A 183 -0.44 13.10 11.93
C ASN A 183 -1.41 12.55 10.88
N SER A 184 -2.35 13.35 10.37
CA SER A 184 -3.30 12.91 9.36
C SER A 184 -2.63 12.83 7.99
N SER A 185 -2.50 11.63 7.44
CA SER A 185 -1.97 11.40 6.10
C SER A 185 -2.78 12.17 5.04
N ASN A 186 -4.12 12.16 5.17
CA ASN A 186 -5.01 12.87 4.26
C ASN A 186 -4.74 14.39 4.30
N THR A 187 -4.65 15.01 5.50
CA THR A 187 -4.35 16.43 5.65
C THR A 187 -3.00 16.80 5.03
N CYS A 188 -1.96 15.99 5.28
CA CYS A 188 -0.63 16.21 4.71
C CYS A 188 -0.65 16.16 3.18
N HIS A 189 -1.39 15.20 2.59
CA HIS A 189 -1.49 15.08 1.14
C HIS A 189 -2.29 16.24 0.51
N LEU A 190 -3.40 16.67 1.14
CA LEU A 190 -4.13 17.84 0.66
C LEU A 190 -3.26 19.10 0.71
N ALA A 191 -2.48 19.29 1.78
CA ALA A 191 -1.54 20.41 1.87
C ALA A 191 -0.43 20.33 0.81
N ALA A 192 0.05 19.13 0.48
CA ALA A 192 1.06 18.93 -0.56
C ALA A 192 0.55 19.20 -1.98
N LEU A 193 -0.76 19.04 -2.23
CA LEU A 193 -1.37 19.39 -3.52
C LEU A 193 -1.44 20.92 -3.77
N VAL A 194 -1.35 21.74 -2.71
CA VAL A 194 -1.46 23.21 -2.77
C VAL A 194 -0.11 23.88 -3.04
N HIS A 195 1.00 23.17 -2.86
CA HIS A 195 2.37 23.64 -3.10
C HIS A 195 2.88 23.23 -4.48
#